data_b76576621f66637989d96c8db4f4cd38
#
_entry.id   b76576621f66637989d96c8db4f4cd38
#
_cell.length_a   1.000
_cell.length_b   1.000
_cell.length_c   1.000
_cell.angle_alpha   90.00
_cell.angle_beta   90.00
_cell.angle_gamma   90.00
#
_symmetry.space_group_name_H-M   'P 1'
#
loop_
_entity.id
_entity.type
_entity.pdbx_description
1 polymer ?
#
loop_
_entity_poly.entity_id
_entity_poly.type
_entity_poly.pdbx_seq_one_letter_code
_entity_poly.pdbx_strand_id
1 'polypeptide(L)'
;MQRFLRNWVIASLMLFMAIGTGNTAPARDLTDAELTNLVKRSYQYVALYNTLSGFALNDKNPFSTHGWNKTYKPTGLTDHTVTAIAGPNNDTLYVISTLDLRKEPVVISYPSFDSKFVSLETSSYDHYCEIPLSTTKGDFRKPTRVLYYSARTEGYNGQPVPGIDQVFQMSGDFGSAFLRVMPQANDPKVFASNMKAIQAVKVETLSEFQGRPAKPVDPLTFPAYGTDMNVFTGDFLEVMQFVVNHTTFDPADEMDRAALAALKQVGVEPGKKYDPTKVTQLDKARVEKSVKQVADEGQANRNNYLFDSFRPKGQMQLDAMIAQSVMGPVGQPADQAIYVQIGTSDGQPTNAKYDYVVRMTKDQLPPARAFWSMTLYDGDKYLFIPNPQKKYSVGENAGQKLDVAGGIEIYIAAEQPPGVPSENWLPINRKDQRLNLRLRVYDPETEKMKVWQAPKAVRVAKP
;
A
#
# COMPACT_ATOMS: atom_id res chain seq x y z
N MET A 1 4.93 84.61 19.56
CA MET A 1 5.79 85.10 18.44
C MET A 1 5.85 84.02 17.39
N GLN A 2 5.45 84.38 16.15
CA GLN A 2 5.58 83.75 14.84
C GLN A 2 5.14 82.30 14.63
N ARG A 3 4.02 82.17 14.05
CA ARG A 3 3.49 81.62 12.81
C ARG A 3 4.55 80.94 11.89
N PHE A 4 4.28 79.68 11.51
CA PHE A 4 4.48 79.23 10.10
C PHE A 4 3.41 78.17 9.75
N LEU A 5 2.50 78.56 8.87
CA LEU A 5 1.59 77.72 8.10
C LEU A 5 2.40 76.94 7.05
N ARG A 6 2.13 75.68 6.88
CA ARG A 6 2.57 74.95 5.68
C ARG A 6 1.46 74.02 5.19
N ASN A 7 1.04 74.29 3.99
CA ASN A 7 -0.01 73.68 3.19
C ASN A 7 0.18 72.17 3.03
N TRP A 8 -0.89 71.41 3.25
CA TRP A 8 -0.97 70.04 2.80
C TRP A 8 -1.71 70.01 1.46
N VAL A 9 -1.03 69.63 0.40
CA VAL A 9 -1.58 69.26 -0.89
C VAL A 9 -2.02 67.80 -0.79
N ILE A 10 -3.32 67.56 -0.87
CA ILE A 10 -3.88 66.21 -0.98
C ILE A 10 -3.74 65.76 -2.43
N ALA A 11 -2.78 64.89 -2.70
CA ALA A 11 -2.68 64.18 -3.96
C ALA A 11 -3.55 62.90 -3.84
N SER A 12 -4.72 62.91 -4.47
CA SER A 12 -5.55 61.75 -4.66
C SER A 12 -4.88 60.77 -5.63
N LEU A 13 -4.30 59.70 -5.12
CA LEU A 13 -3.80 58.58 -5.92
C LEU A 13 -5.01 57.72 -6.26
N MET A 14 -5.55 57.78 -7.47
CA MET A 14 -6.47 56.79 -8.02
C MET A 14 -5.70 55.51 -8.28
N LEU A 15 -5.90 54.53 -7.40
CA LEU A 15 -5.41 53.17 -7.60
C LEU A 15 -6.33 52.49 -8.63
N PHE A 16 -5.90 52.40 -9.87
CA PHE A 16 -6.51 51.53 -10.88
C PHE A 16 -6.27 50.08 -10.45
N MET A 17 -7.30 49.43 -9.88
CA MET A 17 -7.33 47.98 -9.82
C MET A 17 -7.48 47.47 -11.25
N ALA A 18 -6.38 47.05 -11.83
CA ALA A 18 -6.41 46.20 -13.01
C ALA A 18 -7.04 44.85 -12.57
N ILE A 19 -8.31 44.67 -12.89
CA ILE A 19 -8.94 43.34 -12.86
C ILE A 19 -8.22 42.54 -13.96
N GLY A 20 -7.21 41.79 -13.56
CA GLY A 20 -6.59 40.82 -14.41
C GLY A 20 -7.61 39.78 -14.79
N THR A 21 -8.20 39.90 -15.97
CA THR A 21 -8.89 38.80 -16.64
C THR A 21 -7.84 37.73 -16.85
N GLY A 22 -7.87 36.71 -15.99
CA GLY A 22 -7.01 35.54 -16.15
C GLY A 22 -7.32 34.91 -17.52
N ASN A 23 -6.51 35.26 -18.52
CA ASN A 23 -6.46 34.52 -19.76
C ASN A 23 -6.01 33.10 -19.41
N THR A 24 -6.96 32.17 -19.23
CA THR A 24 -6.67 30.76 -19.37
C THR A 24 -6.19 30.54 -20.81
N ALA A 25 -4.90 30.26 -20.98
CA ALA A 25 -4.39 29.84 -22.26
C ALA A 25 -5.29 28.72 -22.80
N PRO A 26 -5.62 28.72 -24.10
CA PRO A 26 -6.44 27.64 -24.66
C PRO A 26 -5.75 26.32 -24.39
N ALA A 27 -6.56 25.29 -24.08
CA ALA A 27 -6.09 23.93 -23.88
C ALA A 27 -5.29 23.52 -25.13
N ARG A 28 -3.97 23.31 -24.95
CA ARG A 28 -3.09 22.85 -26.03
C ARG A 28 -2.91 21.34 -25.96
N ASP A 29 -2.67 20.73 -27.10
CA ASP A 29 -2.30 19.32 -27.12
C ASP A 29 -0.95 19.11 -26.41
N LEU A 30 -0.90 18.09 -25.55
CA LEU A 30 0.35 17.67 -24.94
C LEU A 30 1.22 16.93 -25.96
N THR A 31 2.50 17.14 -25.94
CA THR A 31 3.47 16.27 -26.60
C THR A 31 3.47 14.88 -25.93
N ASP A 32 3.99 13.85 -26.60
CA ASP A 32 4.09 12.50 -26.01
C ASP A 32 4.97 12.49 -24.75
N ALA A 33 6.01 13.31 -24.69
CA ALA A 33 6.87 13.46 -23.52
C ALA A 33 6.11 14.09 -22.33
N GLU A 34 5.32 15.13 -22.57
CA GLU A 34 4.51 15.77 -21.53
C GLU A 34 3.41 14.83 -21.04
N LEU A 35 2.75 14.08 -21.93
CA LEU A 35 1.75 13.09 -21.56
C LEU A 35 2.36 11.94 -20.73
N THR A 36 3.52 11.42 -21.15
CA THR A 36 4.23 10.39 -20.37
C THR A 36 4.66 10.92 -18.99
N ASN A 37 5.13 12.17 -18.91
CA ASN A 37 5.45 12.79 -17.62
C ASN A 37 4.19 12.97 -16.75
N LEU A 38 3.05 13.39 -17.30
CA LEU A 38 1.79 13.49 -16.61
C LEU A 38 1.38 12.13 -16.02
N VAL A 39 1.44 11.06 -16.81
CA VAL A 39 1.14 9.70 -16.36
C VAL A 39 2.09 9.28 -15.23
N LYS A 40 3.41 9.47 -15.40
CA LYS A 40 4.40 9.13 -14.36
C LYS A 40 4.11 9.86 -13.04
N ARG A 41 3.81 11.15 -13.09
CA ARG A 41 3.54 11.98 -11.90
C ARG A 41 2.17 11.74 -11.28
N SER A 42 1.27 11.05 -11.98
CA SER A 42 -0.10 10.77 -11.50
C SER A 42 -0.31 9.31 -11.11
N TYR A 43 0.60 8.41 -11.48
CA TYR A 43 0.40 6.97 -11.33
C TYR A 43 0.10 6.53 -9.90
N GLN A 44 0.87 7.05 -8.94
CA GLN A 44 0.69 6.78 -7.51
C GLN A 44 -0.71 7.14 -6.99
N TYR A 45 -1.20 8.30 -7.43
CA TYR A 45 -2.52 8.81 -7.00
C TYR A 45 -3.66 7.96 -7.56
N VAL A 46 -3.57 7.58 -8.84
CA VAL A 46 -4.56 6.70 -9.49
C VAL A 46 -4.56 5.32 -8.86
N ALA A 47 -3.39 4.73 -8.64
CA ALA A 47 -3.26 3.40 -8.03
C ALA A 47 -3.88 3.35 -6.63
N LEU A 48 -3.59 4.34 -5.80
CA LEU A 48 -4.10 4.33 -4.43
C LEU A 48 -5.56 4.81 -4.33
N TYR A 49 -5.99 5.71 -5.21
CA TYR A 49 -7.41 6.06 -5.34
C TYR A 49 -8.26 4.82 -5.65
N ASN A 50 -7.87 4.02 -6.66
CA ASN A 50 -8.53 2.77 -6.99
C ASN A 50 -8.57 1.79 -5.83
N THR A 51 -7.46 1.64 -5.12
CA THR A 51 -7.32 0.71 -3.99
C THR A 51 -8.21 1.11 -2.82
N LEU A 52 -8.13 2.36 -2.37
CA LEU A 52 -8.92 2.84 -1.23
C LEU A 52 -10.41 2.87 -1.54
N SER A 53 -10.78 3.30 -2.76
CA SER A 53 -12.18 3.26 -3.23
C SER A 53 -12.67 1.82 -3.32
N GLY A 54 -11.83 0.88 -3.80
CA GLY A 54 -12.13 -0.54 -3.83
C GLY A 54 -12.36 -1.14 -2.44
N PHE A 55 -11.62 -0.72 -1.42
CA PHE A 55 -11.85 -1.15 -0.04
C PHE A 55 -13.08 -0.51 0.59
N ALA A 56 -13.29 0.78 0.37
CA ALA A 56 -14.37 1.52 1.05
C ALA A 56 -15.73 1.38 0.37
N LEU A 57 -15.78 1.32 -0.96
CA LEU A 57 -17.00 1.52 -1.74
C LEU A 57 -17.45 0.28 -2.53
N ASN A 58 -16.59 -0.73 -2.69
CA ASN A 58 -16.93 -1.94 -3.43
C ASN A 58 -17.31 -3.08 -2.50
N ASP A 59 -18.59 -3.29 -2.27
CA ASP A 59 -19.09 -4.37 -1.41
C ASP A 59 -18.73 -5.78 -1.90
N LYS A 60 -18.35 -5.93 -3.18
CA LYS A 60 -17.90 -7.22 -3.74
C LYS A 60 -16.41 -7.48 -3.50
N ASN A 61 -15.66 -6.49 -3.01
CA ASN A 61 -14.26 -6.68 -2.64
C ASN A 61 -14.18 -7.57 -1.37
N PRO A 62 -13.42 -8.67 -1.37
CA PRO A 62 -13.30 -9.53 -0.19
C PRO A 62 -12.65 -8.86 1.02
N PHE A 63 -12.05 -7.69 0.83
CA PHE A 63 -11.47 -6.84 1.87
C PHE A 63 -12.28 -5.55 2.10
N SER A 64 -13.55 -5.54 1.66
CA SER A 64 -14.41 -4.36 1.81
C SER A 64 -14.59 -3.98 3.28
N THR A 65 -14.46 -2.70 3.56
CA THR A 65 -14.78 -2.12 4.87
C THR A 65 -16.27 -1.72 4.94
N HIS A 66 -17.00 -1.79 3.83
CA HIS A 66 -18.40 -1.38 3.70
C HIS A 66 -18.63 0.09 4.12
N GLY A 67 -17.75 0.97 3.69
CA GLY A 67 -17.80 2.41 3.91
C GLY A 67 -16.54 2.97 4.56
N TRP A 68 -16.49 4.29 4.63
CA TRP A 68 -15.43 5.02 5.33
C TRP A 68 -15.63 4.98 6.84
N ASN A 69 -14.54 5.15 7.59
CA ASN A 69 -14.47 5.06 9.05
C ASN A 69 -14.97 3.70 9.58
N LYS A 70 -14.67 2.65 8.81
CA LYS A 70 -15.01 1.26 9.11
C LYS A 70 -13.80 0.37 8.91
N THR A 71 -13.93 -0.87 9.38
CA THR A 71 -12.81 -1.81 9.42
C THR A 71 -13.22 -3.18 8.91
N TYR A 72 -12.47 -3.67 7.93
CA TYR A 72 -12.43 -5.08 7.57
C TYR A 72 -11.60 -5.85 8.60
N LYS A 73 -12.10 -6.98 9.06
CA LYS A 73 -11.42 -7.91 9.97
C LYS A 73 -11.49 -9.33 9.41
N PRO A 74 -10.36 -10.02 9.26
CA PRO A 74 -10.32 -11.38 8.75
C PRO A 74 -10.95 -12.35 9.74
N THR A 75 -11.54 -13.42 9.23
CA THR A 75 -12.09 -14.53 10.02
C THR A 75 -11.17 -15.75 10.06
N GLY A 76 -10.08 -15.73 9.33
CA GLY A 76 -9.08 -16.79 9.22
C GLY A 76 -7.97 -16.44 8.24
N LEU A 77 -7.09 -17.39 7.99
CA LEU A 77 -6.04 -17.25 7.00
C LEU A 77 -6.61 -17.18 5.59
N THR A 78 -5.98 -16.35 4.74
CA THR A 78 -6.33 -16.27 3.32
C THR A 78 -6.03 -17.58 2.60
N ASP A 79 -6.94 -18.05 1.76
CA ASP A 79 -6.79 -19.25 0.94
C ASP A 79 -6.99 -18.96 -0.56
N HIS A 80 -7.00 -20.01 -1.39
CA HIS A 80 -7.12 -19.94 -2.85
C HIS A 80 -8.45 -19.36 -3.35
N THR A 81 -9.43 -19.17 -2.51
CA THR A 81 -10.72 -18.55 -2.89
C THR A 81 -10.61 -17.04 -3.06
N VAL A 82 -9.57 -16.42 -2.47
CA VAL A 82 -9.27 -15.00 -2.62
C VAL A 82 -8.49 -14.78 -3.91
N THR A 83 -9.16 -14.24 -4.91
CA THR A 83 -8.61 -13.97 -6.25
C THR A 83 -8.59 -12.48 -6.61
N ALA A 84 -9.04 -11.61 -5.70
CA ALA A 84 -9.17 -10.18 -5.95
C ALA A 84 -7.85 -9.40 -5.88
N ILE A 85 -6.80 -9.99 -5.31
CA ILE A 85 -5.46 -9.39 -5.23
C ILE A 85 -4.41 -10.40 -5.72
N ALA A 86 -3.44 -9.91 -6.47
CA ALA A 86 -2.29 -10.71 -6.88
C ALA A 86 -1.33 -10.91 -5.69
N GLY A 87 -0.74 -12.10 -5.59
CA GLY A 87 0.18 -12.46 -4.52
C GLY A 87 -0.44 -12.48 -3.13
N PRO A 88 -1.66 -13.08 -2.94
CA PRO A 88 -2.32 -13.11 -1.64
C PRO A 88 -1.38 -13.69 -0.57
N ASN A 89 -1.54 -13.24 0.66
CA ASN A 89 -0.68 -13.59 1.78
C ASN A 89 -1.45 -14.42 2.81
N ASN A 90 -0.93 -15.56 3.20
CA ASN A 90 -1.47 -16.36 4.30
C ASN A 90 -0.55 -16.44 5.53
N ASP A 91 0.51 -15.63 5.56
CA ASP A 91 1.42 -15.56 6.72
C ASP A 91 0.98 -14.53 7.74
N THR A 92 0.34 -13.45 7.28
CA THR A 92 -0.17 -12.39 8.14
C THR A 92 -1.66 -12.15 7.87
N LEU A 93 -2.38 -11.86 8.93
CA LEU A 93 -3.78 -11.43 8.89
C LEU A 93 -3.86 -9.93 8.66
N TYR A 94 -4.78 -9.47 7.83
CA TYR A 94 -4.96 -8.07 7.46
C TYR A 94 -6.18 -7.47 8.13
N VAL A 95 -5.98 -6.42 8.92
CA VAL A 95 -7.06 -5.57 9.43
C VAL A 95 -6.95 -4.24 8.70
N ILE A 96 -7.98 -3.91 7.92
CA ILE A 96 -7.96 -2.73 7.04
C ILE A 96 -9.01 -1.75 7.53
N SER A 97 -8.59 -0.56 7.91
CA SER A 97 -9.48 0.55 8.24
C SER A 97 -9.37 1.61 7.17
N THR A 98 -10.50 2.00 6.57
CA THR A 98 -10.57 3.15 5.65
C THR A 98 -11.01 4.38 6.41
N LEU A 99 -10.40 5.53 6.14
CA LEU A 99 -10.54 6.75 6.92
C LEU A 99 -11.08 7.89 6.05
N ASP A 100 -12.13 8.55 6.53
CA ASP A 100 -12.59 9.87 6.08
C ASP A 100 -12.39 10.87 7.24
N LEU A 101 -11.41 11.73 7.08
CA LEU A 101 -10.93 12.64 8.13
C LEU A 101 -11.44 14.08 7.96
N ARG A 102 -12.39 14.33 7.06
CA ARG A 102 -12.85 15.68 6.73
C ARG A 102 -13.57 16.36 7.89
N LYS A 103 -14.51 15.66 8.52
CA LYS A 103 -15.41 16.24 9.53
C LYS A 103 -14.87 16.21 10.95
N GLU A 104 -14.19 15.13 11.32
CA GLU A 104 -13.57 14.96 12.63
C GLU A 104 -12.48 13.91 12.59
N PRO A 105 -11.56 13.93 13.57
CA PRO A 105 -10.56 12.88 13.70
C PRO A 105 -11.20 11.51 13.91
N VAL A 106 -10.47 10.46 13.54
CA VAL A 106 -10.85 9.07 13.76
C VAL A 106 -9.88 8.43 14.73
N VAL A 107 -10.41 7.75 15.73
CA VAL A 107 -9.65 7.01 16.74
C VAL A 107 -9.70 5.52 16.40
N ILE A 108 -8.54 4.88 16.32
CA ILE A 108 -8.47 3.42 16.26
C ILE A 108 -7.83 2.90 17.54
N SER A 109 -8.57 2.03 18.23
CA SER A 109 -8.11 1.33 19.42
C SER A 109 -7.57 -0.04 19.03
N TYR A 110 -6.26 -0.24 19.19
CA TYR A 110 -5.56 -1.50 18.95
C TYR A 110 -5.33 -2.20 20.29
N PRO A 111 -5.71 -3.48 20.43
CA PRO A 111 -5.33 -4.28 21.60
C PRO A 111 -3.84 -4.65 21.55
N SER A 112 -3.33 -5.26 22.62
CA SER A 112 -2.04 -5.96 22.58
C SER A 112 -2.16 -7.24 21.74
N PHE A 113 -1.04 -7.64 21.12
CA PHE A 113 -0.95 -8.86 20.32
C PHE A 113 0.16 -9.78 20.90
N ASP A 114 -0.14 -11.06 20.99
CA ASP A 114 0.84 -12.12 21.23
C ASP A 114 1.43 -12.56 19.89
N SER A 115 2.28 -11.71 19.32
CA SER A 115 2.82 -11.91 17.98
C SER A 115 4.24 -11.40 17.85
N LYS A 116 5.07 -12.10 17.08
CA LYS A 116 6.43 -11.68 16.74
C LYS A 116 6.45 -10.52 15.77
N PHE A 117 5.41 -10.41 14.92
CA PHE A 117 5.33 -9.37 13.92
C PHE A 117 3.92 -8.77 13.87
N VAL A 118 3.85 -7.51 14.20
CA VAL A 118 2.69 -6.65 13.95
C VAL A 118 3.21 -5.35 13.37
N SER A 119 2.63 -4.89 12.29
CA SER A 119 3.00 -3.66 11.63
C SER A 119 1.76 -2.90 11.18
N LEU A 120 1.69 -1.61 11.49
CA LEU A 120 0.64 -0.71 11.09
C LEU A 120 1.17 0.23 10.01
N GLU A 121 0.65 0.07 8.81
CA GLU A 121 0.91 0.95 7.67
C GLU A 121 -0.22 1.96 7.53
N THR A 122 0.13 3.21 7.25
CA THR A 122 -0.83 4.24 6.86
C THR A 122 -0.44 4.85 5.52
N SER A 123 -1.43 5.07 4.67
CA SER A 123 -1.26 5.73 3.38
C SER A 123 -2.50 6.54 3.03
N SER A 124 -2.29 7.67 2.35
CA SER A 124 -3.33 8.48 1.70
C SER A 124 -3.16 8.40 0.18
N TYR A 125 -3.93 9.14 -0.62
CA TYR A 125 -3.88 9.07 -2.08
C TYR A 125 -2.49 9.36 -2.69
N ASP A 126 -1.60 10.03 -1.97
CA ASP A 126 -0.23 10.29 -2.41
C ASP A 126 0.71 9.08 -2.33
N HIS A 127 0.21 7.95 -1.82
CA HIS A 127 0.85 6.63 -1.80
C HIS A 127 2.17 6.54 -1.02
N TYR A 128 2.51 7.54 -0.21
CA TYR A 128 3.60 7.39 0.75
C TYR A 128 3.18 6.43 1.86
N CYS A 129 4.14 5.68 2.37
CA CYS A 129 3.91 4.67 3.40
C CYS A 129 4.52 5.11 4.72
N GLU A 130 3.69 5.31 5.71
CA GLU A 130 4.11 5.59 7.07
C GLU A 130 3.86 4.38 7.96
N ILE A 131 4.78 4.08 8.86
CA ILE A 131 4.64 3.01 9.85
C ILE A 131 4.62 3.65 11.24
N PRO A 132 3.48 4.17 11.70
CA PRO A 132 3.39 4.82 12.99
C PRO A 132 3.69 3.87 14.15
N LEU A 133 3.27 2.60 14.05
CA LEU A 133 3.45 1.57 15.07
C LEU A 133 3.92 0.25 14.45
N SER A 134 4.86 -0.43 15.13
CA SER A 134 5.24 -1.81 14.79
C SER A 134 5.95 -2.51 15.95
N THR A 135 5.97 -3.84 15.92
CA THR A 135 6.77 -4.64 16.87
C THR A 135 8.26 -4.37 16.75
N THR A 136 8.76 -3.93 15.58
CA THR A 136 10.16 -3.51 15.39
C THR A 136 10.50 -2.25 16.20
N LYS A 137 9.49 -1.44 16.53
CA LYS A 137 9.59 -0.24 17.38
C LYS A 137 9.22 -0.51 18.83
N GLY A 138 8.89 -1.76 19.20
CA GLY A 138 8.45 -2.14 20.53
C GLY A 138 6.97 -1.97 20.82
N ASP A 139 6.16 -1.64 19.81
CA ASP A 139 4.73 -1.43 19.95
C ASP A 139 3.93 -2.73 20.05
N PHE A 140 2.62 -2.61 20.28
CA PHE A 140 1.62 -3.69 20.35
C PHE A 140 1.77 -4.68 21.52
N ARG A 141 2.67 -4.42 22.46
CA ARG A 141 2.79 -5.19 23.74
C ARG A 141 1.75 -4.76 24.77
N LYS A 142 1.16 -3.59 24.59
CA LYS A 142 0.05 -3.04 25.38
C LYS A 142 -1.01 -2.48 24.43
N PRO A 143 -2.27 -2.34 24.90
CA PRO A 143 -3.30 -1.65 24.11
C PRO A 143 -2.84 -0.21 23.79
N THR A 144 -3.10 0.23 22.57
CA THR A 144 -2.69 1.55 22.07
C THR A 144 -3.82 2.20 21.28
N ARG A 145 -4.06 3.48 21.52
CA ARG A 145 -5.07 4.27 20.79
C ARG A 145 -4.38 5.33 19.96
N VAL A 146 -4.65 5.29 18.66
CA VAL A 146 -4.12 6.26 17.70
C VAL A 146 -5.26 7.10 17.17
N LEU A 147 -5.10 8.41 17.22
CA LEU A 147 -6.00 9.36 16.62
C LEU A 147 -5.42 9.80 15.27
N TYR A 148 -6.21 9.69 14.22
CA TYR A 148 -5.86 10.11 12.86
C TYR A 148 -6.63 11.37 12.49
N TYR A 149 -5.95 12.31 11.83
CA TYR A 149 -6.53 13.54 11.31
C TYR A 149 -5.79 14.00 10.05
N SER A 150 -6.37 14.91 9.28
CA SER A 150 -5.70 15.60 8.17
C SER A 150 -5.54 17.09 8.49
N ALA A 151 -4.70 17.78 7.73
CA ALA A 151 -4.56 19.25 7.86
C ALA A 151 -5.87 20.02 7.62
N ARG A 152 -6.90 19.36 7.06
CA ARG A 152 -8.21 19.94 6.75
C ARG A 152 -9.34 19.40 7.64
N THR A 153 -9.03 18.57 8.63
CA THR A 153 -10.04 18.08 9.59
C THR A 153 -10.69 19.25 10.33
N GLU A 154 -12.01 19.37 10.25
CA GLU A 154 -12.74 20.51 10.81
C GLU A 154 -12.57 20.63 12.33
N GLY A 155 -12.01 21.77 12.76
CA GLY A 155 -11.88 22.12 14.18
C GLY A 155 -10.84 21.32 14.96
N TYR A 156 -9.90 20.63 14.25
CA TYR A 156 -8.83 19.89 14.88
C TYR A 156 -7.51 20.10 14.14
N ASN A 157 -6.42 20.33 14.87
CA ASN A 157 -5.10 20.61 14.32
C ASN A 157 -3.96 19.89 15.08
N GLY A 158 -4.26 18.72 15.65
CA GLY A 158 -3.25 17.89 16.30
C GLY A 158 -3.11 18.08 17.82
N GLN A 159 -4.02 18.80 18.47
CA GLN A 159 -3.97 18.96 19.92
C GLN A 159 -4.17 17.63 20.66
N PRO A 160 -3.48 17.42 21.82
CA PRO A 160 -3.63 16.21 22.61
C PRO A 160 -5.08 15.98 23.07
N VAL A 161 -5.49 14.72 23.10
CA VAL A 161 -6.83 14.30 23.55
C VAL A 161 -6.64 13.30 24.71
N PRO A 162 -7.33 13.48 25.86
CA PRO A 162 -7.27 12.54 26.96
C PRO A 162 -7.63 11.11 26.53
N GLY A 163 -6.80 10.15 26.94
CA GLY A 163 -7.01 8.73 26.61
C GLY A 163 -6.49 8.30 25.24
N ILE A 164 -5.88 9.18 24.45
CA ILE A 164 -5.18 8.89 23.20
C ILE A 164 -3.69 8.79 23.47
N ASP A 165 -3.06 7.71 22.97
CA ASP A 165 -1.63 7.45 23.15
C ASP A 165 -0.78 8.13 22.08
N GLN A 166 -1.30 8.24 20.85
CA GLN A 166 -0.61 8.85 19.73
C GLN A 166 -1.59 9.62 18.82
N VAL A 167 -1.18 10.81 18.38
CA VAL A 167 -1.87 11.62 17.39
C VAL A 167 -1.06 11.58 16.10
N PHE A 168 -1.70 11.16 15.00
CA PHE A 168 -1.05 10.97 13.72
C PHE A 168 -1.74 11.78 12.61
N GLN A 169 -0.96 12.65 11.96
CA GLN A 169 -1.45 13.44 10.83
C GLN A 169 -1.27 12.67 9.53
N MET A 170 -2.37 12.45 8.80
CA MET A 170 -2.36 11.89 7.45
C MET A 170 -2.12 12.97 6.40
N SER A 171 -1.52 12.60 5.28
CA SER A 171 -1.26 13.51 4.16
C SER A 171 -2.50 13.85 3.33
N GLY A 172 -3.64 13.21 3.57
CA GLY A 172 -4.89 13.45 2.86
C GLY A 172 -6.12 13.27 3.75
N ASP A 173 -7.28 13.68 3.22
CA ASP A 173 -8.58 13.54 3.89
C ASP A 173 -9.06 12.09 3.90
N PHE A 174 -8.65 11.33 2.88
CA PHE A 174 -8.94 9.91 2.74
C PHE A 174 -7.66 9.09 2.83
N GLY A 175 -7.73 7.98 3.55
CA GLY A 175 -6.59 7.10 3.72
C GLY A 175 -6.98 5.75 4.28
N SER A 176 -5.96 4.95 4.57
CA SER A 176 -6.11 3.68 5.25
C SER A 176 -5.13 3.54 6.40
N ALA A 177 -5.56 2.78 7.41
CA ALA A 177 -4.70 2.21 8.45
C ALA A 177 -4.74 0.69 8.26
N PHE A 178 -3.64 0.13 7.79
CA PHE A 178 -3.52 -1.27 7.37
C PHE A 178 -2.63 -2.02 8.35
N LEU A 179 -3.26 -2.79 9.24
CA LEU A 179 -2.56 -3.59 10.24
C LEU A 179 -2.29 -5.00 9.71
N ARG A 180 -1.06 -5.46 9.83
CA ARG A 180 -0.64 -6.84 9.57
C ARG A 180 -0.25 -7.51 10.86
N VAL A 181 -0.78 -8.69 11.10
CA VAL A 181 -0.50 -9.49 12.31
C VAL A 181 -0.07 -10.89 11.90
N MET A 182 1.12 -11.32 12.28
CA MET A 182 1.54 -12.72 12.20
C MET A 182 0.79 -13.51 13.29
N PRO A 183 -0.16 -14.39 12.92
CA PRO A 183 -1.08 -14.94 13.91
C PRO A 183 -0.54 -16.14 14.68
N GLN A 184 0.63 -16.69 14.32
CA GLN A 184 1.19 -17.95 14.84
C GLN A 184 0.23 -19.13 14.64
N ALA A 185 -0.18 -19.38 13.39
CA ALA A 185 -1.17 -20.39 13.04
C ALA A 185 -0.76 -21.82 13.38
N ASN A 186 0.53 -22.08 13.60
CA ASN A 186 1.07 -23.35 14.10
C ASN A 186 0.83 -23.59 15.61
N ASP A 187 0.41 -22.57 16.37
CA ASP A 187 -0.03 -22.71 17.76
C ASP A 187 -1.51 -22.31 17.88
N PRO A 188 -2.44 -23.29 18.03
CA PRO A 188 -3.88 -22.99 18.07
C PRO A 188 -4.30 -22.05 19.20
N LYS A 189 -3.59 -22.02 20.34
CA LYS A 189 -3.92 -21.13 21.45
C LYS A 189 -3.52 -19.68 21.14
N VAL A 190 -2.31 -19.50 20.63
CA VAL A 190 -1.79 -18.18 20.23
C VAL A 190 -2.59 -17.65 19.05
N PHE A 191 -2.89 -18.51 18.06
CA PHE A 191 -3.76 -18.14 16.93
C PHE A 191 -5.13 -17.64 17.41
N ALA A 192 -5.81 -18.38 18.28
CA ALA A 192 -7.10 -17.97 18.83
C ALA A 192 -7.02 -16.66 19.62
N SER A 193 -5.94 -16.44 20.39
CA SER A 193 -5.70 -15.20 21.12
C SER A 193 -5.54 -14.02 20.17
N ASN A 194 -4.72 -14.15 19.12
CA ASN A 194 -4.51 -13.10 18.10
C ASN A 194 -5.78 -12.84 17.29
N MET A 195 -6.56 -13.88 16.95
CA MET A 195 -7.86 -13.70 16.29
C MET A 195 -8.83 -12.91 17.17
N LYS A 196 -8.90 -13.20 18.48
CA LYS A 196 -9.72 -12.42 19.43
C LYS A 196 -9.25 -10.96 19.49
N ALA A 197 -7.96 -10.73 19.54
CA ALA A 197 -7.39 -9.38 19.53
C ALA A 197 -7.75 -8.63 18.23
N ILE A 198 -7.63 -9.28 17.08
CA ILE A 198 -8.03 -8.70 15.77
C ILE A 198 -9.52 -8.29 15.79
N GLN A 199 -10.41 -9.13 16.30
CA GLN A 199 -11.84 -8.81 16.39
C GLN A 199 -12.13 -7.64 17.36
N ALA A 200 -11.24 -7.39 18.33
CA ALA A 200 -11.36 -6.30 19.30
C ALA A 200 -10.82 -4.94 18.79
N VAL A 201 -10.18 -4.86 17.63
CA VAL A 201 -9.82 -3.57 17.01
C VAL A 201 -11.09 -2.75 16.81
N LYS A 202 -11.10 -1.50 17.28
CA LYS A 202 -12.28 -0.63 17.22
C LYS A 202 -11.93 0.69 16.52
N VAL A 203 -12.79 1.09 15.59
CA VAL A 203 -12.72 2.38 14.90
C VAL A 203 -13.90 3.22 15.35
N GLU A 204 -13.65 4.47 15.73
CA GLU A 204 -14.63 5.42 16.20
C GLU A 204 -14.24 6.82 15.72
N THR A 205 -15.20 7.68 15.43
CA THR A 205 -14.93 9.11 15.33
C THR A 205 -14.53 9.65 16.70
N LEU A 206 -13.86 10.80 16.74
CA LEU A 206 -13.48 11.42 18.04
C LEU A 206 -14.72 11.72 18.91
N SER A 207 -15.84 12.12 18.31
CA SER A 207 -17.08 12.33 19.03
C SER A 207 -17.58 11.04 19.69
N GLU A 208 -17.62 9.93 18.95
CA GLU A 208 -18.03 8.63 19.48
C GLU A 208 -17.09 8.13 20.59
N PHE A 209 -15.79 8.31 20.40
CA PHE A 209 -14.78 7.98 21.44
C PHE A 209 -15.03 8.77 22.74
N GLN A 210 -15.53 9.99 22.64
CA GLN A 210 -15.92 10.84 23.76
C GLN A 210 -17.35 10.62 24.26
N GLY A 211 -18.05 9.59 23.78
CA GLY A 211 -19.41 9.26 24.18
C GLY A 211 -20.50 10.17 23.59
N ARG A 212 -20.21 10.85 22.49
CA ARG A 212 -21.14 11.72 21.75
C ARG A 212 -21.46 11.10 20.38
N PRO A 213 -22.59 11.44 19.75
CA PRO A 213 -22.86 11.03 18.38
C PRO A 213 -21.79 11.55 17.41
N ALA A 214 -21.46 10.73 16.37
CA ALA A 214 -20.63 11.16 15.27
C ALA A 214 -21.19 12.42 14.60
N LYS A 215 -20.33 13.32 14.15
CA LYS A 215 -20.76 14.48 13.37
C LYS A 215 -21.26 14.03 11.99
N PRO A 216 -22.32 14.63 11.46
CA PRO A 216 -22.79 14.31 10.12
C PRO A 216 -21.71 14.68 9.09
N VAL A 217 -21.44 13.75 8.18
CA VAL A 217 -20.49 13.94 7.07
C VAL A 217 -21.27 14.39 5.84
N ASP A 218 -20.81 15.46 5.18
CA ASP A 218 -21.41 15.92 3.95
C ASP A 218 -21.30 14.85 2.86
N PRO A 219 -22.40 14.51 2.16
CA PRO A 219 -22.36 13.56 1.06
C PRO A 219 -21.33 13.98 0.02
N LEU A 220 -20.58 13.02 -0.49
CA LEU A 220 -19.58 13.25 -1.52
C LEU A 220 -19.75 12.21 -2.63
N THR A 221 -19.75 12.69 -3.88
CA THR A 221 -19.73 11.82 -5.05
C THR A 221 -18.27 11.47 -5.35
N PHE A 222 -17.95 10.19 -5.27
CA PHE A 222 -16.64 9.69 -5.66
C PHE A 222 -16.64 9.45 -7.16
N PRO A 223 -15.61 9.94 -7.90
CA PRO A 223 -15.41 9.57 -9.29
C PRO A 223 -15.31 8.05 -9.49
N ALA A 224 -15.51 7.59 -10.71
CA ALA A 224 -15.39 6.18 -11.04
C ALA A 224 -13.99 5.64 -10.69
N TYR A 225 -13.94 4.41 -10.19
CA TYR A 225 -12.72 3.69 -9.85
C TYR A 225 -12.73 2.30 -10.54
N GLY A 226 -11.55 1.69 -10.65
CA GLY A 226 -11.43 0.39 -11.31
C GLY A 226 -9.98 -0.04 -11.43
N THR A 227 -9.53 -0.39 -12.64
CA THR A 227 -8.11 -0.58 -12.94
C THR A 227 -7.45 0.75 -13.28
N ASP A 228 -6.13 0.84 -13.06
CA ASP A 228 -5.38 2.06 -13.38
C ASP A 228 -5.56 2.44 -14.86
N MET A 229 -5.48 1.47 -15.77
CA MET A 229 -5.70 1.70 -17.19
C MET A 229 -7.09 2.31 -17.47
N ASN A 230 -8.14 1.78 -16.85
CA ASN A 230 -9.51 2.30 -17.06
C ASN A 230 -9.65 3.74 -16.57
N VAL A 231 -9.08 4.04 -15.41
CA VAL A 231 -9.11 5.41 -14.88
C VAL A 231 -8.32 6.36 -15.77
N PHE A 232 -7.10 6.02 -16.19
CA PHE A 232 -6.29 6.88 -17.06
C PHE A 232 -6.95 7.13 -18.43
N THR A 233 -7.66 6.16 -18.98
CA THR A 233 -8.32 6.28 -20.31
C THR A 233 -9.77 6.74 -20.26
N GLY A 234 -10.37 6.90 -19.10
CA GLY A 234 -11.77 7.32 -18.89
C GLY A 234 -11.90 8.58 -18.06
N ASP A 235 -11.92 8.42 -16.74
CA ASP A 235 -12.26 9.48 -15.78
C ASP A 235 -11.04 10.14 -15.16
N PHE A 236 -9.87 10.03 -15.77
CA PHE A 236 -8.57 10.45 -15.19
C PHE A 236 -8.59 11.87 -14.65
N LEU A 237 -9.05 12.84 -15.42
CA LEU A 237 -9.00 14.24 -15.00
C LEU A 237 -9.98 14.55 -13.87
N GLU A 238 -11.14 13.89 -13.85
CA GLU A 238 -12.10 13.99 -12.75
C GLU A 238 -11.54 13.35 -11.48
N VAL A 239 -10.98 12.15 -11.60
CA VAL A 239 -10.30 11.47 -10.49
C VAL A 239 -9.16 12.32 -9.94
N MET A 240 -8.31 12.88 -10.79
CA MET A 240 -7.20 13.70 -10.32
C MET A 240 -7.66 15.02 -9.71
N GLN A 241 -8.73 15.65 -10.23
CA GLN A 241 -9.31 16.84 -9.58
C GLN A 241 -9.86 16.50 -8.18
N PHE A 242 -10.50 15.35 -8.02
CA PHE A 242 -10.94 14.85 -6.71
C PHE A 242 -9.74 14.60 -5.79
N VAL A 243 -8.73 13.87 -6.26
CA VAL A 243 -7.54 13.52 -5.47
C VAL A 243 -6.79 14.76 -5.00
N VAL A 244 -6.52 15.75 -5.89
CA VAL A 244 -5.80 16.96 -5.49
C VAL A 244 -6.57 17.82 -4.48
N ASN A 245 -7.89 17.77 -4.52
CA ASN A 245 -8.72 18.48 -3.54
C ASN A 245 -8.70 17.82 -2.14
N HIS A 246 -8.34 16.54 -2.07
CA HIS A 246 -8.32 15.76 -0.84
C HIS A 246 -6.92 15.27 -0.42
N THR A 247 -5.86 15.81 -1.06
CA THR A 247 -4.45 15.53 -0.72
C THR A 247 -3.76 16.82 -0.30
N THR A 248 -2.89 16.74 0.70
CA THR A 248 -2.04 17.86 1.12
C THR A 248 -0.73 17.81 0.35
N PHE A 249 -0.50 18.80 -0.49
CA PHE A 249 0.75 18.97 -1.22
C PHE A 249 1.67 19.90 -0.45
N ASP A 250 2.94 19.49 -0.30
CA ASP A 250 3.98 20.31 0.32
C ASP A 250 4.69 21.12 -0.76
N PRO A 251 4.64 22.46 -0.73
CA PRO A 251 5.34 23.29 -1.70
C PRO A 251 6.88 23.17 -1.60
N ALA A 252 7.41 22.63 -0.51
CA ALA A 252 8.84 22.36 -0.37
C ALA A 252 9.24 21.01 -0.99
N ASP A 253 8.32 20.07 -1.16
CA ASP A 253 8.58 18.76 -1.77
C ASP A 253 8.63 18.87 -3.31
N GLU A 254 9.69 18.33 -3.94
CA GLU A 254 9.86 18.39 -5.40
C GLU A 254 8.86 17.50 -6.13
N MET A 255 8.56 16.33 -5.60
CA MET A 255 7.60 15.40 -6.19
C MET A 255 6.20 16.01 -6.26
N ASP A 256 5.78 16.66 -5.18
CA ASP A 256 4.49 17.35 -5.09
C ASP A 256 4.42 18.52 -6.09
N ARG A 257 5.45 19.37 -6.13
CA ARG A 257 5.50 20.49 -7.10
C ARG A 257 5.43 19.99 -8.53
N ALA A 258 6.18 18.95 -8.87
CA ALA A 258 6.23 18.41 -10.22
C ALA A 258 4.90 17.73 -10.61
N ALA A 259 4.21 17.06 -9.68
CA ALA A 259 2.89 16.50 -9.91
C ALA A 259 1.85 17.60 -10.18
N LEU A 260 1.79 18.63 -9.33
CA LEU A 260 0.88 19.77 -9.52
C LEU A 260 1.19 20.53 -10.82
N ALA A 261 2.47 20.72 -11.19
CA ALA A 261 2.85 21.36 -12.42
C ALA A 261 2.39 20.57 -13.66
N ALA A 262 2.51 19.23 -13.65
CA ALA A 262 2.02 18.37 -14.72
C ALA A 262 0.48 18.42 -14.84
N LEU A 263 -0.23 18.32 -13.72
CA LEU A 263 -1.70 18.35 -13.67
C LEU A 263 -2.27 19.73 -14.09
N LYS A 264 -1.60 20.81 -13.74
CA LYS A 264 -2.00 22.17 -14.16
C LYS A 264 -2.03 22.32 -15.68
N GLN A 265 -1.16 21.63 -16.42
CA GLN A 265 -1.15 21.68 -17.89
C GLN A 265 -2.44 21.16 -18.51
N VAL A 266 -3.16 20.30 -17.82
CA VAL A 266 -4.45 19.75 -18.25
C VAL A 266 -5.66 20.36 -17.53
N GLY A 267 -5.46 21.45 -16.77
CA GLY A 267 -6.52 22.20 -16.13
C GLY A 267 -6.94 21.68 -14.76
N VAL A 268 -6.19 20.73 -14.17
CA VAL A 268 -6.44 20.20 -12.82
C VAL A 268 -5.61 20.94 -11.80
N GLU A 269 -6.28 21.58 -10.83
CA GLU A 269 -5.62 22.37 -9.77
C GLU A 269 -6.36 22.24 -8.44
N PRO A 270 -5.66 22.27 -7.30
CA PRO A 270 -6.29 22.22 -5.98
C PRO A 270 -7.32 23.36 -5.79
N GLY A 271 -8.42 23.02 -5.10
CA GLY A 271 -9.51 23.95 -4.79
C GLY A 271 -10.46 24.27 -5.94
N LYS A 272 -10.21 23.76 -7.15
CA LYS A 272 -11.14 23.89 -8.28
C LYS A 272 -12.16 22.76 -8.29
N LYS A 273 -13.31 22.99 -8.94
CA LYS A 273 -14.27 21.96 -9.31
C LYS A 273 -13.88 21.40 -10.67
N TYR A 274 -14.08 20.09 -10.86
CA TYR A 274 -13.96 19.49 -12.17
C TYR A 274 -14.95 20.13 -13.14
N ASP A 275 -14.46 20.55 -14.28
CA ASP A 275 -15.25 21.14 -15.37
C ASP A 275 -14.70 20.59 -16.69
N PRO A 276 -15.41 19.65 -17.33
CA PRO A 276 -14.93 19.02 -18.56
C PRO A 276 -14.74 19.97 -19.73
N THR A 277 -15.29 21.21 -19.65
CA THR A 277 -15.12 22.23 -20.69
C THR A 277 -13.82 23.05 -20.50
N LYS A 278 -13.18 22.95 -19.34
CA LYS A 278 -11.95 23.69 -18.97
C LYS A 278 -10.71 22.83 -18.88
N VAL A 279 -10.85 21.51 -19.04
CA VAL A 279 -9.71 20.59 -19.02
C VAL A 279 -9.30 20.23 -20.45
N THR A 280 -8.00 19.91 -20.60
CA THR A 280 -7.48 19.43 -21.89
C THR A 280 -8.10 18.09 -22.24
N GLN A 281 -8.57 17.95 -23.49
CA GLN A 281 -9.00 16.66 -23.99
C GLN A 281 -7.76 15.79 -24.26
N LEU A 282 -7.72 14.60 -23.67
CA LEU A 282 -6.63 13.64 -23.83
C LEU A 282 -7.01 12.59 -24.87
N ASP A 283 -6.15 12.39 -25.87
CA ASP A 283 -6.31 11.30 -26.83
C ASP A 283 -6.16 9.94 -26.14
N LYS A 284 -7.22 9.13 -26.17
CA LYS A 284 -7.30 7.86 -25.45
C LYS A 284 -6.18 6.89 -25.85
N ALA A 285 -5.86 6.77 -27.14
CA ALA A 285 -4.86 5.81 -27.60
C ALA A 285 -3.45 6.23 -27.18
N ARG A 286 -3.17 7.52 -27.18
CA ARG A 286 -1.89 8.06 -26.70
C ARG A 286 -1.74 7.88 -25.18
N VAL A 287 -2.81 8.10 -24.41
CA VAL A 287 -2.82 7.85 -22.96
C VAL A 287 -2.57 6.37 -22.69
N GLU A 288 -3.29 5.46 -23.36
CA GLU A 288 -3.12 4.02 -23.20
C GLU A 288 -1.68 3.57 -23.47
N LYS A 289 -1.07 4.09 -24.55
CA LYS A 289 0.33 3.84 -24.88
C LYS A 289 1.27 4.31 -23.76
N SER A 290 1.06 5.54 -23.24
CA SER A 290 1.89 6.10 -22.19
C SER A 290 1.74 5.35 -20.87
N VAL A 291 0.51 4.98 -20.48
CA VAL A 291 0.25 4.20 -19.26
C VAL A 291 0.90 2.81 -19.36
N LYS A 292 0.76 2.14 -20.50
CA LYS A 292 1.41 0.86 -20.72
C LYS A 292 2.92 0.97 -20.64
N GLN A 293 3.52 1.98 -21.27
CA GLN A 293 4.96 2.21 -21.20
C GLN A 293 5.43 2.40 -19.75
N VAL A 294 4.77 3.27 -18.97
CA VAL A 294 5.12 3.55 -17.58
C VAL A 294 4.96 2.30 -16.71
N ALA A 295 3.90 1.52 -16.91
CA ALA A 295 3.68 0.27 -16.19
C ALA A 295 4.75 -0.78 -16.53
N ASP A 296 5.10 -0.94 -17.80
CA ASP A 296 6.15 -1.88 -18.24
C ASP A 296 7.52 -1.49 -17.66
N GLU A 297 7.87 -0.17 -17.66
CA GLU A 297 9.09 0.36 -17.05
C GLU A 297 9.12 0.09 -15.53
N GLY A 298 8.05 0.37 -14.81
CA GLY A 298 7.93 0.12 -13.37
C GLY A 298 8.07 -1.36 -13.04
N GLN A 299 7.43 -2.22 -13.80
CA GLN A 299 7.53 -3.68 -13.63
C GLN A 299 8.95 -4.21 -13.90
N ALA A 300 9.61 -3.73 -14.95
CA ALA A 300 10.98 -4.13 -15.30
C ALA A 300 12.00 -3.71 -14.23
N ASN A 301 11.82 -2.54 -13.66
CA ASN A 301 12.76 -1.95 -12.70
C ASN A 301 12.48 -2.28 -11.23
N ARG A 302 11.41 -3.02 -10.92
CA ARG A 302 10.95 -3.28 -9.54
C ARG A 302 12.05 -3.79 -8.58
N ASN A 303 12.94 -4.64 -9.06
CA ASN A 303 13.99 -5.21 -8.21
C ASN A 303 15.07 -4.19 -7.84
N ASN A 304 15.23 -3.14 -8.65
CA ASN A 304 16.19 -2.05 -8.39
C ASN A 304 15.77 -1.20 -7.19
N TYR A 305 14.46 -1.18 -6.88
CA TYR A 305 13.87 -0.37 -5.81
C TYR A 305 13.37 -1.18 -4.62
N LEU A 306 13.83 -2.43 -4.47
CA LEU A 306 13.40 -3.32 -3.38
C LEU A 306 13.59 -2.70 -1.98
N PHE A 307 14.65 -1.93 -1.81
CA PHE A 307 14.99 -1.27 -0.54
C PHE A 307 14.50 0.19 -0.45
N ASP A 308 13.98 0.76 -1.53
CA ASP A 308 13.63 2.18 -1.63
C ASP A 308 12.13 2.41 -1.82
N SER A 309 11.33 1.35 -1.96
CA SER A 309 9.87 1.42 -2.08
C SER A 309 9.18 1.53 -0.72
N PHE A 310 7.94 2.01 -0.73
CA PHE A 310 7.07 2.14 0.44
C PHE A 310 7.68 2.98 1.57
N ARG A 311 8.31 4.09 1.21
CA ARG A 311 8.92 5.01 2.18
C ARG A 311 7.99 6.16 2.55
N PRO A 312 8.27 6.82 3.69
CA PRO A 312 7.61 8.06 4.06
C PRO A 312 7.77 9.17 3.02
N LYS A 313 6.88 10.17 3.09
CA LYS A 313 6.96 11.36 2.26
C LYS A 313 8.33 12.05 2.40
N GLY A 314 8.86 12.54 1.28
CA GLY A 314 10.20 13.13 1.20
C GLY A 314 11.35 12.13 1.14
N GLN A 315 11.09 10.81 1.19
CA GLN A 315 12.11 9.76 1.12
C GLN A 315 11.98 8.87 -0.12
N MET A 316 11.15 9.26 -1.08
CA MET A 316 10.89 8.52 -2.30
C MET A 316 11.43 9.25 -3.53
N GLN A 317 11.90 8.47 -4.49
CA GLN A 317 12.15 8.92 -5.85
C GLN A 317 11.01 8.48 -6.77
N LEU A 318 10.80 9.21 -7.88
CA LEU A 318 9.69 8.95 -8.81
C LEU A 318 9.66 7.50 -9.33
N ASP A 319 10.82 6.99 -9.75
CA ASP A 319 10.89 5.64 -10.33
C ASP A 319 10.59 4.54 -9.28
N ALA A 320 11.02 4.72 -8.03
CA ALA A 320 10.64 3.85 -6.93
C ALA A 320 9.14 3.92 -6.64
N MET A 321 8.55 5.12 -6.69
CA MET A 321 7.12 5.33 -6.53
C MET A 321 6.31 4.67 -7.65
N ILE A 322 6.76 4.78 -8.89
CA ILE A 322 6.12 4.09 -10.03
C ILE A 322 6.22 2.57 -9.86
N ALA A 323 7.41 2.06 -9.53
CA ALA A 323 7.63 0.62 -9.34
C ALA A 323 6.69 0.05 -8.26
N GLN A 324 6.55 0.70 -7.10
CA GLN A 324 5.62 0.24 -6.06
C GLN A 324 4.16 0.33 -6.50
N SER A 325 3.76 1.39 -7.18
CA SER A 325 2.37 1.62 -7.60
C SER A 325 1.90 0.60 -8.64
N VAL A 326 2.82 0.19 -9.54
CA VAL A 326 2.55 -0.83 -10.57
C VAL A 326 2.53 -2.25 -9.99
N MET A 327 3.40 -2.55 -9.01
CA MET A 327 3.50 -3.90 -8.44
C MET A 327 2.32 -4.27 -7.53
N GLY A 328 1.78 -3.28 -6.85
CA GLY A 328 0.70 -3.46 -5.88
C GLY A 328 0.74 -2.33 -4.86
N PRO A 329 -0.33 -1.56 -4.76
CA PRO A 329 -0.34 -0.32 -3.98
C PRO A 329 -0.33 -0.53 -2.46
N VAL A 330 -0.36 -1.78 -1.98
CA VAL A 330 -0.32 -2.11 -0.55
C VAL A 330 0.92 -2.97 -0.27
N GLY A 331 1.98 -2.36 0.19
CA GLY A 331 3.25 -3.00 0.53
C GLY A 331 3.82 -2.47 1.83
N GLN A 332 5.06 -2.84 2.12
CA GLN A 332 5.77 -2.38 3.32
C GLN A 332 7.20 -1.98 2.97
N PRO A 333 7.80 -1.02 3.70
CA PRO A 333 9.20 -0.70 3.54
C PRO A 333 10.10 -1.88 3.91
N ALA A 334 11.32 -1.88 3.36
CA ALA A 334 12.25 -2.98 3.49
C ALA A 334 12.71 -3.29 4.94
N ASP A 335 12.52 -2.37 5.87
CA ASP A 335 12.76 -2.61 7.30
C ASP A 335 11.60 -3.35 7.99
N GLN A 336 10.44 -3.45 7.33
CA GLN A 336 9.30 -4.24 7.81
C GLN A 336 9.16 -5.56 7.08
N ALA A 337 9.30 -5.58 5.74
CA ALA A 337 9.23 -6.81 4.96
C ALA A 337 10.02 -6.72 3.64
N ILE A 338 10.66 -7.82 3.27
CA ILE A 338 11.34 -7.97 1.97
C ILE A 338 10.76 -9.17 1.23
N TYR A 339 10.58 -9.03 -0.09
CA TYR A 339 9.97 -10.03 -0.95
C TYR A 339 10.98 -10.46 -2.03
N VAL A 340 11.46 -11.71 -1.97
CA VAL A 340 12.46 -12.24 -2.88
C VAL A 340 11.87 -13.36 -3.74
N GLN A 341 12.05 -13.29 -5.05
CA GLN A 341 11.68 -14.39 -5.94
C GLN A 341 12.77 -15.44 -5.96
N ILE A 342 12.40 -16.72 -5.77
CA ILE A 342 13.32 -17.84 -5.83
C ILE A 342 13.35 -18.37 -7.26
N GLY A 343 14.52 -18.30 -7.88
CA GLY A 343 14.78 -18.88 -9.19
C GLY A 343 15.29 -20.32 -9.08
N THR A 344 15.41 -21.00 -10.22
CA THR A 344 15.99 -22.34 -10.32
C THR A 344 17.52 -22.31 -10.43
N SER A 345 18.15 -23.39 -10.09
CA SER A 345 19.63 -23.56 -10.24
C SER A 345 20.09 -23.61 -11.69
N ASP A 346 19.23 -24.08 -12.60
CA ASP A 346 19.50 -24.19 -14.05
C ASP A 346 19.02 -22.94 -14.84
N GLY A 347 18.47 -21.94 -14.18
CA GLY A 347 17.95 -20.71 -14.81
C GLY A 347 16.63 -20.88 -15.57
N GLN A 348 16.08 -22.09 -15.63
CA GLN A 348 14.80 -22.32 -16.31
C GLN A 348 13.62 -21.91 -15.43
N PRO A 349 12.50 -21.47 -16.01
CA PRO A 349 11.28 -21.21 -15.24
C PRO A 349 10.81 -22.45 -14.47
N THR A 350 10.37 -22.27 -13.23
CA THR A 350 9.72 -23.34 -12.47
C THR A 350 8.41 -23.74 -13.12
N ASN A 351 8.13 -25.05 -13.21
CA ASN A 351 6.91 -25.58 -13.81
C ASN A 351 6.40 -26.81 -13.01
N ALA A 352 5.09 -26.88 -12.79
CA ALA A 352 4.45 -27.92 -11.99
C ALA A 352 4.58 -29.35 -12.56
N LYS A 353 5.09 -29.52 -13.80
CA LYS A 353 5.46 -30.84 -14.34
C LYS A 353 6.58 -31.51 -13.55
N TYR A 354 7.38 -30.76 -12.81
CA TYR A 354 8.59 -31.22 -12.16
C TYR A 354 8.54 -30.96 -10.66
N ASP A 355 9.21 -31.82 -9.91
CA ASP A 355 9.44 -31.59 -8.48
C ASP A 355 10.72 -30.78 -8.28
N TYR A 356 10.72 -29.99 -7.22
CA TYR A 356 11.88 -29.18 -6.84
C TYR A 356 12.13 -29.32 -5.34
N VAL A 357 13.37 -29.03 -4.96
CA VAL A 357 13.76 -28.85 -3.56
C VAL A 357 14.54 -27.56 -3.42
N VAL A 358 14.22 -26.81 -2.38
CA VAL A 358 14.99 -25.63 -1.93
C VAL A 358 15.67 -26.01 -0.62
N ARG A 359 16.99 -25.90 -0.58
CA ARG A 359 17.80 -26.23 0.59
C ARG A 359 18.44 -24.97 1.15
N MET A 360 18.41 -24.84 2.45
CA MET A 360 19.13 -23.80 3.19
C MET A 360 19.78 -24.42 4.42
N THR A 361 21.09 -24.28 4.57
CA THR A 361 21.75 -24.52 5.84
C THR A 361 21.37 -23.45 6.85
N LYS A 362 21.67 -23.66 8.12
CA LYS A 362 21.41 -22.67 9.20
C LYS A 362 21.93 -21.27 8.83
N ASP A 363 23.14 -21.21 8.26
CA ASP A 363 23.78 -19.92 7.90
C ASP A 363 23.23 -19.31 6.61
N GLN A 364 22.48 -20.08 5.83
CA GLN A 364 21.80 -19.64 4.61
C GLN A 364 20.35 -19.23 4.85
N LEU A 365 19.81 -19.43 6.06
CA LEU A 365 18.46 -18.96 6.39
C LEU A 365 18.37 -17.44 6.20
N PRO A 366 17.21 -16.92 5.78
CA PRO A 366 17.01 -15.48 5.63
C PRO A 366 17.27 -14.75 6.95
N PRO A 367 18.01 -13.64 6.94
CA PRO A 367 18.27 -12.86 8.17
C PRO A 367 17.02 -12.07 8.62
N ALA A 368 16.08 -12.76 9.24
CA ALA A 368 14.83 -12.27 9.77
C ALA A 368 14.89 -12.21 11.31
N ARG A 369 14.55 -11.05 11.90
CA ARG A 369 14.38 -10.95 13.37
C ARG A 369 13.03 -11.48 13.83
N ALA A 370 11.96 -11.34 12.99
CA ALA A 370 10.66 -11.88 13.31
C ALA A 370 10.48 -13.29 12.74
N PHE A 371 10.31 -13.42 11.45
CA PHE A 371 10.14 -14.71 10.77
C PHE A 371 10.31 -14.58 9.26
N TRP A 372 10.33 -15.72 8.56
CA TRP A 372 10.28 -15.79 7.11
C TRP A 372 9.32 -16.89 6.65
N SER A 373 8.90 -16.81 5.39
CA SER A 373 8.10 -17.85 4.73
C SER A 373 8.45 -17.97 3.25
N MET A 374 8.21 -19.14 2.68
CA MET A 374 8.26 -19.39 1.24
C MET A 374 6.86 -19.77 0.77
N THR A 375 6.28 -18.97 -0.14
CA THR A 375 4.93 -19.17 -0.66
C THR A 375 4.99 -19.61 -2.13
N LEU A 376 4.10 -20.53 -2.51
CA LEU A 376 3.95 -21.04 -3.86
C LEU A 376 2.72 -20.42 -4.54
N TYR A 377 2.90 -19.89 -5.75
CA TYR A 377 1.86 -19.34 -6.60
C TYR A 377 1.82 -19.93 -7.99
N ASP A 378 0.68 -19.84 -8.65
CA ASP A 378 0.54 -19.86 -10.10
C ASP A 378 1.44 -18.75 -10.68
N GLY A 379 2.29 -19.10 -11.63
CA GLY A 379 3.29 -18.18 -12.19
C GLY A 379 2.71 -17.13 -13.14
N ASP A 380 1.49 -17.34 -13.65
CA ASP A 380 0.85 -16.45 -14.61
C ASP A 380 -0.19 -15.56 -13.94
N LYS A 381 -1.02 -16.13 -13.06
CA LYS A 381 -2.08 -15.42 -12.35
C LYS A 381 -1.62 -14.80 -11.04
N TYR A 382 -0.50 -15.28 -10.51
CA TYR A 382 0.02 -14.88 -9.21
C TYR A 382 -0.96 -15.11 -8.04
N LEU A 383 -1.71 -16.22 -8.12
CA LEU A 383 -2.69 -16.65 -7.12
C LEU A 383 -2.26 -17.96 -6.47
N PHE A 384 -2.83 -18.28 -5.31
CA PHE A 384 -2.61 -19.58 -4.69
C PHE A 384 -3.07 -20.73 -5.58
N ILE A 385 -2.30 -21.80 -5.61
CA ILE A 385 -2.67 -23.05 -6.31
C ILE A 385 -3.59 -23.85 -5.40
N PRO A 386 -4.85 -24.11 -5.81
CA PRO A 386 -5.76 -24.92 -5.01
C PRO A 386 -5.19 -26.31 -4.72
N ASN A 387 -5.24 -26.71 -3.47
CA ASN A 387 -4.88 -28.07 -3.04
C ASN A 387 -5.74 -28.49 -1.84
N PRO A 388 -5.96 -29.83 -1.64
CA PRO A 388 -6.84 -30.34 -0.56
C PRO A 388 -6.35 -29.96 0.85
N GLN A 389 -5.05 -29.81 1.03
CA GLN A 389 -4.45 -29.46 2.32
C GLN A 389 -4.54 -27.97 2.64
N LYS A 390 -5.01 -27.14 1.70
CA LYS A 390 -5.01 -25.68 1.80
C LYS A 390 -3.64 -25.11 2.19
N LYS A 391 -2.59 -25.72 1.70
CA LYS A 391 -1.20 -25.42 2.03
C LYS A 391 -0.56 -24.61 0.91
N TYR A 392 -0.15 -23.38 1.23
CA TYR A 392 0.38 -22.42 0.26
C TYR A 392 1.77 -21.93 0.61
N SER A 393 2.18 -22.03 1.88
CA SER A 393 3.48 -21.59 2.35
C SER A 393 4.14 -22.59 3.28
N VAL A 394 5.47 -22.50 3.35
CA VAL A 394 6.33 -23.11 4.37
C VAL A 394 7.03 -21.99 5.10
N GLY A 395 6.96 -21.99 6.42
CA GLY A 395 7.55 -20.96 7.27
C GLY A 395 7.18 -21.18 8.72
N GLU A 396 7.63 -20.30 9.59
CA GLU A 396 7.38 -20.44 11.03
C GLU A 396 5.86 -20.44 11.34
N ASN A 397 5.12 -19.54 10.70
CA ASN A 397 3.66 -19.46 10.88
C ASN A 397 2.93 -20.77 10.46
N ALA A 398 3.48 -21.53 9.52
CA ALA A 398 2.99 -22.81 9.04
C ALA A 398 3.61 -24.02 9.75
N GLY A 399 4.45 -23.79 10.77
CA GLY A 399 5.03 -24.85 11.59
C GLY A 399 6.19 -25.59 10.96
N GLN A 400 6.99 -24.94 10.11
CA GLN A 400 8.19 -25.50 9.46
C GLN A 400 9.04 -26.34 10.42
N LYS A 401 9.67 -27.38 9.90
CA LYS A 401 10.61 -28.25 10.65
C LYS A 401 12.03 -28.02 10.16
N LEU A 402 12.89 -27.59 11.05
CA LEU A 402 14.33 -27.53 10.82
C LEU A 402 14.96 -28.90 11.07
N ASP A 403 16.05 -29.19 10.38
CA ASP A 403 16.86 -30.36 10.64
C ASP A 403 17.70 -30.20 11.93
N VAL A 404 18.41 -31.26 12.32
CA VAL A 404 19.24 -31.25 13.55
C VAL A 404 20.39 -30.23 13.51
N ALA A 405 20.82 -29.81 12.33
CA ALA A 405 21.84 -28.77 12.14
C ALA A 405 21.24 -27.35 12.08
N GLY A 406 19.90 -27.23 12.11
CA GLY A 406 19.19 -25.97 12.04
C GLY A 406 18.92 -25.48 10.60
N GLY A 407 19.17 -26.32 9.60
CA GLY A 407 18.84 -26.07 8.21
C GLY A 407 17.40 -26.49 7.85
N ILE A 408 17.02 -26.34 6.59
CA ILE A 408 15.71 -26.76 6.08
C ILE A 408 15.79 -27.22 4.63
N GLU A 409 15.02 -28.26 4.32
CA GLU A 409 14.67 -28.63 2.95
C GLU A 409 13.17 -28.40 2.73
N ILE A 410 12.83 -27.65 1.68
CA ILE A 410 11.46 -27.38 1.27
C ILE A 410 11.21 -28.07 -0.06
N TYR A 411 10.27 -28.98 -0.09
CA TYR A 411 9.91 -29.74 -1.28
C TYR A 411 8.67 -29.14 -1.94
N ILE A 412 8.77 -28.92 -3.24
CA ILE A 412 7.67 -28.54 -4.12
C ILE A 412 7.39 -29.74 -5.00
N ALA A 413 6.37 -30.53 -4.67
CA ALA A 413 6.12 -31.83 -5.29
C ALA A 413 4.63 -32.16 -5.35
N ALA A 414 4.22 -33.02 -6.30
CA ALA A 414 2.82 -33.44 -6.40
C ALA A 414 2.39 -34.34 -5.24
N GLU A 415 3.33 -35.15 -4.75
CA GLU A 415 3.13 -36.02 -3.60
C GLU A 415 4.17 -35.69 -2.53
N GLN A 416 3.81 -35.86 -1.27
CA GLN A 416 4.76 -35.67 -0.18
C GLN A 416 5.86 -36.73 -0.28
N PRO A 417 7.13 -36.33 -0.43
CA PRO A 417 8.21 -37.32 -0.51
C PRO A 417 8.37 -38.10 0.80
N PRO A 418 8.74 -39.39 0.75
CA PRO A 418 8.98 -40.19 1.94
C PRO A 418 10.00 -39.55 2.88
N GLY A 419 9.69 -39.50 4.18
CA GLY A 419 10.57 -38.93 5.21
C GLY A 419 10.57 -37.38 5.29
N VAL A 420 9.89 -36.70 4.38
CA VAL A 420 9.75 -35.23 4.44
C VAL A 420 8.60 -34.85 5.37
N PRO A 421 8.80 -33.97 6.35
CA PRO A 421 7.70 -33.43 7.15
C PRO A 421 6.64 -32.77 6.27
N SER A 422 5.37 -33.00 6.58
CA SER A 422 4.27 -32.37 5.82
C SER A 422 4.37 -30.85 5.85
N GLU A 423 4.91 -30.26 6.91
CA GLU A 423 5.12 -28.84 7.11
C GLU A 423 6.13 -28.24 6.12
N ASN A 424 7.06 -29.06 5.58
CA ASN A 424 8.10 -28.66 4.65
C ASN A 424 7.77 -29.01 3.19
N TRP A 425 6.53 -29.40 2.89
CA TRP A 425 6.09 -29.75 1.55
C TRP A 425 5.05 -28.77 1.02
N LEU A 426 5.24 -28.30 -0.22
CA LEU A 426 4.32 -27.46 -0.99
C LEU A 426 3.73 -28.29 -2.14
N PRO A 427 2.42 -28.61 -2.12
CA PRO A 427 1.80 -29.47 -3.13
C PRO A 427 1.61 -28.75 -4.47
N ILE A 428 1.85 -29.48 -5.57
CA ILE A 428 1.60 -29.06 -6.95
C ILE A 428 0.71 -30.10 -7.68
N ASN A 429 0.17 -29.71 -8.84
CA ASN A 429 -0.86 -30.50 -9.52
C ASN A 429 -0.38 -31.27 -10.76
N ARG A 430 0.92 -31.30 -11.08
CA ARG A 430 1.53 -31.93 -12.27
C ARG A 430 1.07 -31.38 -13.62
N LYS A 431 0.33 -30.29 -13.65
CA LYS A 431 -0.08 -29.63 -14.90
C LYS A 431 1.09 -28.89 -15.55
N ASP A 432 0.97 -28.62 -16.82
CA ASP A 432 1.86 -27.67 -17.50
C ASP A 432 1.48 -26.25 -17.06
N GLN A 433 2.01 -25.86 -15.91
CA GLN A 433 1.68 -24.62 -15.24
C GLN A 433 2.98 -24.01 -14.71
N ARG A 434 3.24 -22.77 -15.08
CA ARG A 434 4.34 -22.01 -14.53
C ARG A 434 4.11 -21.78 -13.04
N LEU A 435 5.17 -21.87 -12.27
CA LEU A 435 5.15 -21.64 -10.83
C LEU A 435 5.90 -20.36 -10.48
N ASN A 436 5.54 -19.73 -9.37
CA ASN A 436 6.29 -18.64 -8.75
C ASN A 436 6.52 -18.96 -7.27
N LEU A 437 7.77 -19.02 -6.88
CA LEU A 437 8.19 -19.20 -5.49
C LEU A 437 8.62 -17.85 -4.94
N ARG A 438 7.89 -17.38 -3.92
CA ARG A 438 8.15 -16.11 -3.26
C ARG A 438 8.57 -16.31 -1.81
N LEU A 439 9.80 -15.90 -1.52
CA LEU A 439 10.26 -15.79 -0.13
C LEU A 439 9.84 -14.42 0.43
N ARG A 440 9.30 -14.42 1.64
CA ARG A 440 8.98 -13.23 2.43
C ARG A 440 9.83 -13.25 3.70
N VAL A 441 10.47 -12.13 3.99
CA VAL A 441 11.29 -11.95 5.20
C VAL A 441 10.70 -10.79 5.98
N TYR A 442 10.24 -11.05 7.20
CA TYR A 442 9.56 -10.07 8.05
C TYR A 442 10.50 -9.60 9.16
N ASP A 443 10.53 -8.30 9.42
CA ASP A 443 11.51 -7.63 10.27
C ASP A 443 12.94 -8.06 9.89
N PRO A 444 13.36 -7.81 8.63
CA PRO A 444 14.66 -8.25 8.14
C PRO A 444 15.80 -7.45 8.77
N GLU A 445 16.93 -8.10 8.94
CA GLU A 445 18.20 -7.41 9.16
C GLU A 445 18.66 -6.81 7.83
N THR A 446 18.22 -5.59 7.53
CA THR A 446 18.28 -4.98 6.18
C THR A 446 19.68 -5.00 5.59
N GLU A 447 20.73 -4.69 6.37
CA GLU A 447 22.12 -4.68 5.88
C GLU A 447 22.61 -6.08 5.53
N LYS A 448 22.21 -7.09 6.31
CA LYS A 448 22.52 -8.49 5.96
C LYS A 448 21.76 -8.95 4.73
N MET A 449 20.52 -8.49 4.55
CA MET A 449 19.71 -8.81 3.36
C MET A 449 20.31 -8.27 2.05
N LYS A 450 21.02 -7.16 2.08
CA LYS A 450 21.68 -6.59 0.88
C LYS A 450 22.76 -7.51 0.30
N VAL A 451 23.37 -8.33 1.14
CA VAL A 451 24.46 -9.24 0.75
C VAL A 451 24.04 -10.71 0.81
N TRP A 452 22.87 -11.01 1.35
CA TRP A 452 22.35 -12.36 1.47
C TRP A 452 22.03 -12.97 0.10
N GLN A 453 22.44 -14.21 -0.08
CA GLN A 453 22.23 -14.94 -1.33
C GLN A 453 20.97 -15.80 -1.22
N ALA A 454 19.97 -15.49 -2.04
CA ALA A 454 18.74 -16.27 -2.10
C ALA A 454 19.03 -17.70 -2.53
N PRO A 455 18.40 -18.71 -1.89
CA PRO A 455 18.53 -20.11 -2.31
C PRO A 455 17.96 -20.30 -3.72
N LYS A 456 18.33 -21.40 -4.35
CA LYS A 456 17.80 -21.80 -5.66
C LYS A 456 16.96 -23.07 -5.53
N ALA A 457 15.87 -23.13 -6.29
CA ALA A 457 15.11 -24.35 -6.45
C ALA A 457 15.88 -25.32 -7.39
N VAL A 458 16.18 -26.49 -6.89
CA VAL A 458 16.86 -27.55 -7.65
C VAL A 458 15.83 -28.56 -8.11
N ARG A 459 15.77 -28.82 -9.40
CA ARG A 459 14.87 -29.83 -9.95
C ARG A 459 15.27 -31.21 -9.46
N VAL A 460 14.31 -31.95 -8.91
CA VAL A 460 14.53 -33.34 -8.46
C VAL A 460 14.35 -34.27 -9.65
N ALA A 461 15.35 -35.15 -9.89
CA ALA A 461 15.18 -36.21 -10.86
C ALA A 461 14.03 -37.12 -10.43
N LYS A 462 13.21 -37.57 -11.40
CA LYS A 462 12.24 -38.63 -11.08
C LYS A 462 13.00 -39.86 -10.55
N PRO A 463 12.51 -40.46 -9.44
CA PRO A 463 13.07 -41.74 -8.99
C PRO A 463 12.87 -42.83 -10.04
#